data_a92d340a4ad2f6476e3a93c09e2b56fb
#
_entry.id   a92d340a4ad2f6476e3a93c09e2b56fb
#
_cell.length_a   1.000
_cell.length_b   1.000
_cell.length_c   1.000
_cell.angle_alpha   90.00
_cell.angle_beta   90.00
_cell.angle_gamma   90.00
#
_symmetry.space_group_name_H-M   'P 1'
#
loop_
_entity.id
_entity.type
_entity.pdbx_description
1 polymer ?
#
loop_
_entity_poly.entity_id
_entity_poly.type
_entity_poly.pdbx_seq_one_letter_code
_entity_poly.pdbx_strand_id
1 'polypeptide(L)'
;VHILLSISLKYVVSQIMDLKTSTPGVTRKEEIKTGFKNTDEYSKYLQEKYSYMNTGTTSMQGVPVTVSVSGAFLKKCMDNPEKAAYLEENLAAIPECIKRSVEYTKTMPGSPVMTYCNVSFDENGNITMTSGCTNDPDGKIARENTQRKAEEKKAAEEKAAKKRVEKKAV
;
A
#
# COMPACT_ATOMS: atom_id res chain seq x y z
N VAL A 1 -4.23 -13.90 -9.97
CA VAL A 1 -2.77 -13.65 -9.86
C VAL A 1 -2.59 -12.41 -9.01
N HIS A 2 -2.04 -12.55 -7.80
CA HIS A 2 -1.64 -11.41 -6.99
C HIS A 2 -0.33 -10.86 -7.54
N ILE A 3 -0.36 -9.62 -8.03
CA ILE A 3 0.84 -8.90 -8.48
C ILE A 3 1.28 -8.03 -7.31
N LEU A 4 2.46 -8.31 -6.76
CA LEU A 4 3.12 -7.43 -5.79
C LEU A 4 3.87 -6.34 -6.56
N LEU A 5 3.39 -5.11 -6.48
CA LEU A 5 4.05 -3.93 -7.02
C LEU A 5 4.80 -3.23 -5.88
N SER A 6 6.13 -3.30 -5.92
CA SER A 6 6.98 -2.47 -5.07
C SER A 6 7.34 -1.20 -5.86
N ILE A 7 6.69 -0.09 -5.51
CA ILE A 7 6.98 1.22 -6.11
C ILE A 7 7.82 2.01 -5.11
N SER A 8 8.98 2.50 -5.53
CA SER A 8 9.79 3.38 -4.68
C SER A 8 9.11 4.74 -4.55
N LEU A 9 8.69 5.09 -3.34
CA LEU A 9 8.04 6.36 -3.05
C LEU A 9 8.95 7.55 -3.37
N LYS A 10 10.28 7.39 -3.33
CA LYS A 10 11.25 8.40 -3.78
C LYS A 10 11.00 8.83 -5.22
N TYR A 11 10.64 7.90 -6.10
CA TYR A 11 10.33 8.21 -7.49
C TYR A 11 9.02 8.99 -7.62
N VAL A 12 7.99 8.59 -6.87
CA VAL A 12 6.68 9.27 -6.89
C VAL A 12 6.76 10.64 -6.22
N VAL A 13 7.47 10.77 -5.10
CA VAL A 13 7.69 12.05 -4.39
C VAL A 13 8.52 13.00 -5.24
N SER A 14 9.57 12.51 -5.94
CA SER A 14 10.34 13.32 -6.88
C SER A 14 9.46 13.89 -8.00
N GLN A 15 8.58 13.07 -8.58
CA GLN A 15 7.63 13.52 -9.61
C GLN A 15 6.62 14.56 -9.07
N ILE A 16 6.23 14.47 -7.80
CA ILE A 16 5.32 15.44 -7.15
C ILE A 16 6.06 16.76 -6.87
N MET A 17 7.33 16.72 -6.48
CA MET A 17 8.14 17.91 -6.25
C MET A 17 8.41 18.67 -7.55
N ASP A 18 8.67 17.98 -8.66
CA ASP A 18 8.85 18.60 -9.97
C ASP A 18 7.59 19.33 -10.46
N LEU A 19 6.40 18.86 -10.06
CA LEU A 19 5.12 19.53 -10.37
C LEU A 19 4.84 20.76 -9.48
N LYS A 20 5.36 20.80 -8.26
CA LYS A 20 5.18 21.95 -7.35
C LYS A 20 6.06 23.16 -7.70
N THR A 21 7.12 22.96 -8.44
CA THR A 21 7.97 24.06 -8.93
C THR A 21 7.35 24.87 -10.07
N SER A 22 6.24 24.41 -10.65
CA SER A 22 5.56 25.09 -11.78
C SER A 22 4.32 25.91 -11.37
N THR A 23 3.97 26.00 -10.08
CA THR A 23 2.85 26.84 -9.64
C THR A 23 3.35 27.97 -8.73
N PRO A 24 3.36 29.23 -9.18
CA PRO A 24 3.67 30.35 -8.31
C PRO A 24 2.43 30.66 -7.45
N GLY A 25 2.48 30.31 -6.18
CA GLY A 25 1.43 30.71 -5.25
C GLY A 25 1.39 29.90 -3.98
N VAL A 26 1.89 30.50 -2.90
CA VAL A 26 1.64 30.18 -1.50
C VAL A 26 2.28 28.90 -0.97
N THR A 27 3.58 28.92 -0.80
CA THR A 27 4.25 28.12 0.24
C THR A 27 4.14 28.86 1.57
N ARG A 28 3.04 28.68 2.29
CA ARG A 28 3.06 28.85 3.73
C ARG A 28 3.86 27.66 4.26
N LYS A 29 5.13 27.85 4.56
CA LYS A 29 5.90 26.92 5.40
C LYS A 29 5.18 26.91 6.74
N GLU A 30 4.36 25.88 6.99
CA GLU A 30 3.88 25.65 8.35
C GLU A 30 5.13 25.45 9.22
N GLU A 31 5.23 26.23 10.28
CA GLU A 31 6.31 26.07 11.25
C GLU A 31 6.26 24.65 11.82
N ILE A 32 7.35 23.91 11.64
CA ILE A 32 7.45 22.57 12.17
C ILE A 32 7.58 22.67 13.67
N LYS A 33 6.63 22.09 14.38
CA LYS A 33 6.64 22.08 15.83
C LYS A 33 7.81 21.23 16.32
N THR A 34 8.61 21.77 17.22
CA THR A 34 9.76 21.12 17.88
C THR A 34 9.59 21.16 19.38
N GLY A 35 10.50 20.51 20.12
CA GLY A 35 10.51 20.56 21.58
C GLY A 35 9.62 19.54 22.26
N PHE A 36 9.36 18.41 21.60
CA PHE A 36 8.66 17.26 22.20
C PHE A 36 9.52 16.60 23.29
N LYS A 37 8.89 16.21 24.39
CA LYS A 37 9.60 15.62 25.54
C LYS A 37 10.01 14.15 25.28
N ASN A 38 9.24 13.43 24.48
CA ASN A 38 9.47 12.03 24.14
C ASN A 38 8.80 11.66 22.81
N THR A 39 9.10 10.48 22.32
CA THR A 39 8.56 9.96 21.05
C THR A 39 7.06 9.76 21.07
N ASP A 40 6.46 9.50 22.24
CA ASP A 40 5.01 9.28 22.35
C ASP A 40 4.25 10.60 22.16
N GLU A 41 4.77 11.69 22.73
CA GLU A 41 4.22 13.04 22.54
C GLU A 41 4.33 13.46 21.07
N TYR A 42 5.46 13.20 20.42
CA TYR A 42 5.65 13.49 19.02
C TYR A 42 4.76 12.63 18.12
N SER A 43 4.66 11.35 18.40
CA SER A 43 3.77 10.44 17.69
C SER A 43 2.32 10.89 17.79
N LYS A 44 1.88 11.29 18.98
CA LYS A 44 0.52 11.80 19.21
C LYS A 44 0.27 13.08 18.40
N TYR A 45 1.21 14.01 18.38
CA TYR A 45 1.12 15.22 17.55
C TYR A 45 0.97 14.87 16.06
N LEU A 46 1.77 13.93 15.55
CA LEU A 46 1.66 13.49 14.15
C LEU A 46 0.31 12.81 13.86
N GLN A 47 -0.22 12.02 14.80
CA GLN A 47 -1.53 11.40 14.68
C GLN A 47 -2.68 12.42 14.70
N GLU A 48 -2.55 13.49 15.48
CA GLU A 48 -3.52 14.58 15.49
C GLU A 48 -3.46 15.41 14.20
N LYS A 49 -2.26 15.65 13.67
CA LYS A 49 -2.04 16.40 12.43
C LYS A 49 -2.42 15.59 11.19
N TYR A 50 -2.11 14.30 11.19
CA TYR A 50 -2.35 13.36 10.08
C TYR A 50 -3.32 12.28 10.54
N SER A 51 -4.62 12.54 10.45
CA SER A 51 -5.69 11.69 11.00
C SER A 51 -5.66 10.23 10.52
N TYR A 52 -5.08 9.98 9.35
CA TYR A 52 -4.91 8.62 8.81
C TYR A 52 -3.89 7.77 9.58
N MET A 53 -3.08 8.34 10.47
CA MET A 53 -2.16 7.62 11.34
C MET A 53 -2.83 7.10 12.62
N ASN A 54 -4.02 7.55 12.94
CA ASN A 54 -4.68 7.28 14.23
C ASN A 54 -5.26 5.87 14.37
N THR A 55 -5.58 5.21 13.27
CA THR A 55 -6.40 3.99 13.27
C THR A 55 -5.65 2.73 12.83
N GLY A 56 -4.34 2.82 12.65
CA GLY A 56 -3.53 1.74 12.06
C GLY A 56 -3.80 1.54 10.57
N THR A 57 -5.06 1.41 10.17
CA THR A 57 -5.47 1.28 8.77
C THR A 57 -6.60 2.25 8.46
N THR A 58 -6.41 3.08 7.45
CA THR A 58 -7.38 4.07 6.99
C THR A 58 -7.74 3.83 5.53
N SER A 59 -9.00 4.04 5.15
CA SER A 59 -9.39 3.97 3.73
C SER A 59 -9.04 5.26 3.01
N MET A 60 -8.19 5.15 1.98
CA MET A 60 -7.87 6.23 1.05
C MET A 60 -8.23 5.81 -0.37
N GLN A 61 -9.08 6.58 -1.05
CA GLN A 61 -9.57 6.23 -2.39
C GLN A 61 -10.21 4.82 -2.47
N GLY A 62 -10.82 4.35 -1.38
CA GLY A 62 -11.37 3.01 -1.28
C GLY A 62 -10.36 1.91 -0.99
N VAL A 63 -9.08 2.25 -0.81
CA VAL A 63 -7.99 1.30 -0.52
C VAL A 63 -7.65 1.35 0.97
N PRO A 64 -7.57 0.20 1.66
CA PRO A 64 -7.02 0.12 3.01
C PRO A 64 -5.53 0.51 2.99
N VAL A 65 -5.18 1.58 3.72
CA VAL A 65 -3.81 2.11 3.80
C VAL A 65 -3.34 2.08 5.24
N THR A 66 -2.15 1.53 5.46
CA THR A 66 -1.47 1.55 6.76
C THR A 66 -0.19 2.37 6.64
N VAL A 67 0.00 3.33 7.55
CA VAL A 67 1.20 4.15 7.61
C VAL A 67 1.89 3.93 8.94
N SER A 68 3.17 3.58 8.91
CA SER A 68 3.99 3.34 10.10
C SER A 68 5.30 4.11 10.03
N VAL A 69 5.73 4.61 11.18
CA VAL A 69 7.02 5.31 11.33
C VAL A 69 7.79 4.63 12.44
N SER A 70 9.05 4.28 12.17
CA SER A 70 9.94 3.69 13.18
C SER A 70 10.13 4.63 14.37
N GLY A 71 10.00 4.12 15.59
CA GLY A 71 10.25 4.88 16.81
C GLY A 71 11.68 5.43 16.88
N ALA A 72 12.65 4.70 16.33
CA ALA A 72 14.02 5.17 16.22
C ALA A 72 14.16 6.37 15.28
N PHE A 73 13.38 6.40 14.19
CA PHE A 73 13.36 7.56 13.30
C PHE A 73 12.63 8.75 13.93
N LEU A 74 11.51 8.53 14.62
CA LEU A 74 10.82 9.57 15.38
C LEU A 74 11.76 10.27 16.38
N LYS A 75 12.57 9.48 17.11
CA LYS A 75 13.57 10.04 18.02
C LYS A 75 14.58 10.92 17.28
N LYS A 76 15.11 10.47 16.13
CA LYS A 76 16.01 11.28 15.30
C LYS A 76 15.37 12.57 14.79
N CYS A 77 14.05 12.57 14.52
CA CYS A 77 13.32 13.76 14.11
C CYS A 77 13.14 14.76 15.24
N MET A 78 12.98 14.32 16.49
CA MET A 78 12.89 15.22 17.64
C MET A 78 14.15 16.04 17.84
N ASP A 79 15.31 15.45 17.57
CA ASP A 79 16.64 16.06 17.75
C ASP A 79 17.13 16.80 16.50
N ASN A 80 16.41 16.68 15.36
CA ASN A 80 16.84 17.24 14.09
C ASN A 80 15.64 17.82 13.30
N PRO A 81 15.52 19.16 13.24
CA PRO A 81 14.42 19.83 12.53
C PRO A 81 14.33 19.49 11.04
N GLU A 82 15.45 19.24 10.36
CA GLU A 82 15.44 18.88 8.93
C GLU A 82 14.82 17.49 8.72
N LYS A 83 15.10 16.54 9.63
CA LYS A 83 14.48 15.23 9.58
C LYS A 83 12.99 15.27 9.94
N ALA A 84 12.60 16.13 10.87
CA ALA A 84 11.21 16.38 11.19
C ALA A 84 10.47 16.97 9.98
N ALA A 85 11.07 17.95 9.31
CA ALA A 85 10.53 18.52 8.07
C ALA A 85 10.35 17.47 6.99
N TYR A 86 11.39 16.67 6.76
CA TYR A 86 11.35 15.57 5.80
C TYR A 86 10.22 14.58 6.09
N LEU A 87 10.07 14.17 7.36
CA LEU A 87 8.99 13.25 7.77
C LEU A 87 7.62 13.86 7.48
N GLU A 88 7.39 15.09 7.92
CA GLU A 88 6.08 15.75 7.77
C GLU A 88 5.73 16.05 6.32
N GLU A 89 6.68 16.45 5.48
CA GLU A 89 6.48 16.63 4.04
C GLU A 89 6.05 15.32 3.36
N ASN A 90 6.71 14.22 3.72
CA ASN A 90 6.36 12.92 3.15
C ASN A 90 5.01 12.42 3.67
N LEU A 91 4.71 12.58 4.96
CA LEU A 91 3.38 12.28 5.49
C LEU A 91 2.30 13.08 4.75
N ALA A 92 2.46 14.38 4.60
CA ALA A 92 1.50 15.21 3.86
C ALA A 92 1.28 14.76 2.39
N ALA A 93 2.29 14.16 1.77
CA ALA A 93 2.22 13.69 0.38
C ALA A 93 1.52 12.33 0.21
N ILE A 94 1.39 11.53 1.26
CA ILE A 94 0.85 10.16 1.17
C ILE A 94 -0.54 10.10 0.50
N PRO A 95 -1.54 10.92 0.85
CA PRO A 95 -2.86 10.83 0.22
C PRO A 95 -2.82 11.03 -1.29
N GLU A 96 -2.02 11.96 -1.78
CA GLU A 96 -1.87 12.21 -3.21
C GLU A 96 -1.09 11.07 -3.90
N CYS A 97 -0.10 10.49 -3.24
CA CYS A 97 0.62 9.31 -3.73
C CYS A 97 -0.32 8.11 -3.90
N ILE A 98 -1.19 7.86 -2.93
CA ILE A 98 -2.18 6.79 -3.01
C ILE A 98 -3.16 7.03 -4.16
N LYS A 99 -3.68 8.26 -4.28
CA LYS A 99 -4.57 8.64 -5.37
C LYS A 99 -3.94 8.35 -6.74
N ARG A 100 -2.71 8.81 -6.96
CA ARG A 100 -1.98 8.56 -8.21
C ARG A 100 -1.71 7.08 -8.46
N SER A 101 -1.39 6.33 -7.41
CA SER A 101 -1.18 4.88 -7.52
C SER A 101 -2.47 4.17 -7.95
N VAL A 102 -3.61 4.55 -7.39
CA VAL A 102 -4.93 4.01 -7.80
C VAL A 102 -5.28 4.41 -9.24
N GLU A 103 -4.99 5.64 -9.64
CA GLU A 103 -5.20 6.08 -11.03
C GLU A 103 -4.29 5.31 -12.00
N TYR A 104 -3.03 5.08 -11.61
CA TYR A 104 -2.09 4.32 -12.42
C TYR A 104 -2.54 2.86 -12.63
N THR A 105 -3.08 2.19 -11.61
CA THR A 105 -3.59 0.82 -11.78
C THR A 105 -4.72 0.73 -12.80
N LYS A 106 -5.53 1.79 -12.94
CA LYS A 106 -6.59 1.85 -13.96
C LYS A 106 -6.06 1.88 -15.40
N THR A 107 -4.83 2.36 -15.60
CA THR A 107 -4.17 2.41 -16.93
C THR A 107 -3.44 1.12 -17.28
N MET A 108 -3.28 0.21 -16.32
CA MET A 108 -2.59 -1.07 -16.54
C MET A 108 -3.48 -2.06 -17.30
N PRO A 109 -2.89 -3.00 -18.08
CA PRO A 109 -3.66 -4.07 -18.71
C PRO A 109 -4.48 -4.87 -17.68
N GLY A 110 -5.78 -5.04 -17.97
CA GLY A 110 -6.72 -5.70 -17.06
C GLY A 110 -7.21 -4.83 -15.91
N SER A 111 -6.82 -3.53 -15.87
CA SER A 111 -7.26 -2.53 -14.88
C SER A 111 -7.33 -3.10 -13.46
N PRO A 112 -6.22 -3.59 -12.90
CA PRO A 112 -6.23 -4.21 -11.59
C PRO A 112 -6.69 -3.22 -10.52
N VAL A 113 -7.39 -3.72 -9.51
CA VAL A 113 -7.84 -2.95 -8.35
C VAL A 113 -6.85 -3.10 -7.22
N MET A 114 -6.40 -2.00 -6.64
CA MET A 114 -5.54 -2.00 -5.46
C MET A 114 -6.33 -2.47 -4.24
N THR A 115 -5.84 -3.50 -3.55
CA THR A 115 -6.51 -4.15 -2.42
C THR A 115 -6.00 -3.68 -1.07
N TYR A 116 -4.76 -3.22 -1.00
CA TYR A 116 -4.15 -2.61 0.18
C TYR A 116 -2.91 -1.80 -0.22
N CYS A 117 -2.49 -0.93 0.68
CA CYS A 117 -1.21 -0.25 0.60
C CYS A 117 -0.61 -0.05 1.99
N ASN A 118 0.65 -0.41 2.17
CA ASN A 118 1.42 -0.17 3.38
C ASN A 118 2.56 0.80 3.07
N VAL A 119 2.66 1.87 3.85
CA VAL A 119 3.75 2.84 3.80
C VAL A 119 4.51 2.77 5.12
N SER A 120 5.81 2.56 5.07
CA SER A 120 6.65 2.47 6.26
C SER A 120 7.90 3.32 6.13
N PHE A 121 8.23 4.01 7.23
CA PHE A 121 9.49 4.73 7.40
C PHE A 121 10.39 3.91 8.31
N ASP A 122 11.57 3.52 7.82
CA ASP A 122 12.55 2.79 8.61
C ASP A 122 13.29 3.68 9.62
N GLU A 123 14.24 3.13 10.35
CA GLU A 123 15.04 3.84 11.34
C GLU A 123 15.92 4.96 10.77
N ASN A 124 16.16 4.96 9.47
CA ASN A 124 16.95 5.97 8.75
C ASN A 124 16.08 6.98 7.99
N GLY A 125 14.74 6.78 8.02
CA GLY A 125 13.79 7.58 7.29
C GLY A 125 13.62 7.16 5.83
N ASN A 126 14.14 5.98 5.44
CA ASN A 126 13.82 5.44 4.12
C ASN A 126 12.36 5.02 4.08
N ILE A 127 11.71 5.31 2.97
CA ILE A 127 10.31 5.05 2.78
C ILE A 127 10.13 3.84 1.89
N THR A 128 9.37 2.87 2.38
CA THR A 128 8.94 1.70 1.60
C THR A 128 7.43 1.74 1.44
N MET A 129 6.97 1.59 0.22
CA MET A 129 5.55 1.47 -0.10
C MET A 129 5.31 0.11 -0.75
N THR A 130 4.45 -0.69 -0.14
CA THR A 130 4.06 -2.01 -0.64
C THR A 130 2.57 -2.03 -0.88
N SER A 131 2.14 -2.44 -2.05
CA SER A 131 0.72 -2.54 -2.39
C SER A 131 0.40 -3.89 -3.03
N GLY A 132 -0.81 -4.38 -2.80
CA GLY A 132 -1.38 -5.52 -3.50
C GLY A 132 -2.44 -5.07 -4.49
N CYS A 133 -2.47 -5.72 -5.64
CA CYS A 133 -3.49 -5.49 -6.66
C CYS A 133 -4.09 -6.81 -7.12
N THR A 134 -5.36 -6.80 -7.53
CA THR A 134 -6.05 -7.94 -8.12
C THR A 134 -6.87 -7.49 -9.32
N ASN A 135 -6.97 -8.34 -10.33
CA ASN A 135 -7.93 -8.21 -11.43
C ASN A 135 -9.22 -9.02 -11.20
N ASP A 136 -9.39 -9.58 -10.02
CA ASP A 136 -10.56 -10.36 -9.60
C ASP A 136 -11.06 -9.85 -8.22
N PRO A 137 -11.51 -8.58 -8.13
CA PRO A 137 -11.81 -7.93 -6.86
C PRO A 137 -13.01 -8.57 -6.13
N ASP A 138 -13.94 -9.19 -6.87
CA ASP A 138 -15.11 -9.90 -6.33
C ASP A 138 -14.86 -11.40 -6.14
N GLY A 139 -13.68 -11.90 -6.51
CA GLY A 139 -13.29 -13.31 -6.39
C GLY A 139 -14.07 -14.24 -7.31
N LYS A 140 -14.75 -13.74 -8.34
CA LYS A 140 -15.56 -14.54 -9.26
C LYS A 140 -14.71 -15.49 -10.07
N ILE A 141 -13.63 -14.98 -10.67
CA ILE A 141 -12.69 -15.78 -11.47
C ILE A 141 -12.03 -16.88 -10.61
N ALA A 142 -11.67 -16.54 -9.35
CA ALA A 142 -11.11 -17.51 -8.43
C ALA A 142 -12.10 -18.65 -8.09
N ARG A 143 -13.38 -18.31 -7.86
CA ARG A 143 -14.45 -19.30 -7.61
C ARG A 143 -14.69 -20.19 -8.82
N GLU A 144 -14.81 -19.63 -10.01
CA GLU A 144 -15.00 -20.36 -11.26
C GLU A 144 -13.83 -21.33 -11.54
N ASN A 145 -12.60 -20.87 -11.34
CA ASN A 145 -11.40 -21.70 -11.49
C ASN A 145 -11.36 -22.85 -10.46
N THR A 146 -11.82 -22.62 -9.24
CA THR A 146 -11.89 -23.66 -8.21
C THR A 146 -12.94 -24.71 -8.55
N GLN A 147 -14.11 -24.28 -9.01
CA GLN A 147 -15.18 -25.20 -9.46
C GLN A 147 -14.71 -26.04 -10.65
N ARG A 148 -14.14 -25.42 -11.67
CA ARG A 148 -13.60 -26.14 -12.83
C ARG A 148 -12.56 -27.20 -12.44
N LYS A 149 -11.61 -26.86 -11.57
CA LYS A 149 -10.61 -27.82 -11.06
C LYS A 149 -11.25 -28.98 -10.30
N ALA A 150 -12.29 -28.72 -9.52
CA ALA A 150 -13.01 -29.78 -8.81
C ALA A 150 -13.75 -30.71 -9.76
N GLU A 151 -14.38 -30.18 -10.80
CA GLU A 151 -15.06 -30.96 -11.86
C GLU A 151 -14.06 -31.80 -12.68
N GLU A 152 -12.93 -31.18 -13.08
CA GLU A 152 -11.85 -31.90 -13.79
C GLU A 152 -11.30 -33.07 -12.95
N LYS A 153 -11.11 -32.85 -11.63
CA LYS A 153 -10.67 -33.90 -10.71
C LYS A 153 -11.69 -35.06 -10.61
N LYS A 154 -12.97 -34.74 -10.43
CA LYS A 154 -14.06 -35.76 -10.40
C LYS A 154 -14.11 -36.53 -11.69
N ALA A 155 -14.05 -35.87 -12.84
CA ALA A 155 -14.05 -36.52 -14.15
C ALA A 155 -12.83 -37.44 -14.34
N ALA A 156 -11.66 -37.05 -13.84
CA ALA A 156 -10.46 -37.87 -13.88
C ALA A 156 -10.58 -39.09 -12.96
N GLU A 157 -11.13 -38.93 -11.76
CA GLU A 157 -11.38 -40.03 -10.82
C GLU A 157 -12.40 -41.05 -11.37
N GLU A 158 -13.50 -40.58 -11.99
CA GLU A 158 -14.50 -41.47 -12.64
C GLU A 158 -13.91 -42.25 -13.81
N LYS A 159 -13.10 -41.59 -14.66
CA LYS A 159 -12.39 -42.27 -15.76
C LYS A 159 -11.41 -43.33 -15.24
N ALA A 160 -10.71 -43.02 -14.15
CA ALA A 160 -9.78 -43.96 -13.52
C ALA A 160 -10.53 -45.14 -12.88
N ALA A 161 -11.67 -44.90 -12.25
CA ALA A 161 -12.54 -45.94 -11.69
C ALA A 161 -13.08 -46.89 -12.77
N LYS A 162 -13.59 -46.33 -13.88
CA LYS A 162 -14.09 -47.14 -15.03
C LYS A 162 -12.99 -48.04 -15.61
N LYS A 163 -11.78 -47.51 -15.83
CA LYS A 163 -10.64 -48.29 -16.30
C LYS A 163 -10.22 -49.41 -15.34
N ARG A 164 -10.38 -49.20 -14.01
CA ARG A 164 -10.09 -50.25 -13.02
C ARG A 164 -11.12 -51.39 -13.04
N VAL A 165 -12.40 -51.06 -13.28
CA VAL A 165 -13.48 -52.06 -13.40
C VAL A 165 -13.28 -52.88 -14.66
N GLU A 166 -13.03 -52.25 -15.80
CA GLU A 166 -12.78 -52.97 -17.08
C GLU A 166 -11.57 -53.90 -16.98
N LYS A 167 -10.49 -53.52 -16.31
CA LYS A 167 -9.31 -54.40 -16.10
C LYS A 167 -9.56 -55.61 -15.17
N LYS A 168 -10.63 -55.56 -14.34
CA LYS A 168 -10.96 -56.65 -13.45
C LYS A 168 -11.97 -57.64 -14.06
N ALA A 169 -12.60 -57.27 -15.18
CA ALA A 169 -13.61 -58.07 -15.88
C ALA A 169 -13.01 -58.92 -17.00
N VAL A 170 -11.72 -58.90 -17.24
CA VAL A 170 -10.92 -59.74 -18.11
C VAL A 170 -10.06 -60.68 -17.25
#